data_b9717441da348cdd8bd43122e9af2026
#
_entry.id   b9717441da348cdd8bd43122e9af2026
#
_cell.length_a   1.000
_cell.length_b   1.000
_cell.length_c   1.000
_cell.angle_alpha   90.00
_cell.angle_beta   90.00
_cell.angle_gamma   90.00
#
_symmetry.space_group_name_H-M   'P 1'
#
loop_
_entity.id
_entity.type
_entity.pdbx_description
1 polymer ?
#
loop_
_entity_poly.entity_id
_entity_poly.type
_entity_poly.pdbx_seq_one_letter_code
_entity_poly.pdbx_strand_id
1 'polypeptide(L)'
;VTLADVERVAKAYFKPQNRTLGRFIPTDKPDRADMPARPDLSVLLADYKGDASLSEGEVFDTAPANIVKRSERYALANGLKVVLLPKKTRGATVQLALRIGYGDEKSRAGKSAVDALANATLMRGAEGLTRQQIYDKLDALRTSGGIGLSGGAMQTKKAYLNDAISLIAQVYRTATFPSEELELVRKEMITAIEESAKDPERVAFNALERHSSPYPKGDPRYIATVAERVADLRAVTREQVVNYARQMRGLSAGTLAIVGDFDAASVKPVLATSFGQSKLATPFARINREHKAVTVKNEKLPTPDKENATFVARVTFPLQDSAADYPALLLADFIVGGSGGARLFMRVREKEGL
;
A
#
# COMPACT_ATOMS: atom_id res chain seq x y z
N VAL A 1 -4.83 -21.99 -19.24
CA VAL A 1 -4.69 -23.10 -18.28
C VAL A 1 -6.10 -23.52 -17.87
N THR A 2 -6.44 -24.78 -18.04
CA THR A 2 -7.75 -25.35 -17.68
C THR A 2 -7.64 -26.15 -16.38
N LEU A 3 -8.77 -26.48 -15.76
CA LEU A 3 -8.81 -27.37 -14.59
C LEU A 3 -8.17 -28.74 -14.92
N ALA A 4 -8.42 -29.26 -16.12
CA ALA A 4 -7.81 -30.51 -16.60
C ALA A 4 -6.28 -30.42 -16.68
N ASP A 5 -5.72 -29.26 -17.07
CA ASP A 5 -4.26 -29.05 -17.06
C ASP A 5 -3.68 -29.08 -15.65
N VAL A 6 -4.37 -28.47 -14.68
CA VAL A 6 -3.95 -28.48 -13.27
C VAL A 6 -3.99 -29.91 -12.72
N GLU A 7 -5.06 -30.65 -12.95
CA GLU A 7 -5.17 -32.04 -12.52
C GLU A 7 -4.11 -32.95 -13.17
N ARG A 8 -3.87 -32.79 -14.46
CA ARG A 8 -2.84 -33.54 -15.19
C ARG A 8 -1.46 -33.29 -14.59
N VAL A 9 -1.10 -32.05 -14.36
CA VAL A 9 0.19 -31.65 -13.79
C VAL A 9 0.31 -32.16 -12.35
N ALA A 10 -0.71 -31.99 -11.53
CA ALA A 10 -0.74 -32.50 -10.16
C ALA A 10 -0.51 -34.00 -10.11
N LYS A 11 -1.23 -34.78 -10.93
CA LYS A 11 -1.07 -36.26 -11.03
C LYS A 11 0.34 -36.66 -11.56
N ALA A 12 0.92 -35.85 -12.44
CA ALA A 12 2.24 -36.12 -13.00
C ALA A 12 3.39 -35.89 -11.99
N TYR A 13 3.29 -34.87 -11.16
CA TYR A 13 4.40 -34.40 -10.31
C TYR A 13 4.22 -34.65 -8.81
N PHE A 14 2.99 -34.67 -8.27
CA PHE A 14 2.74 -34.91 -6.83
C PHE A 14 2.69 -36.42 -6.52
N LYS A 15 3.79 -37.09 -6.78
CA LYS A 15 3.97 -38.50 -6.48
C LYS A 15 4.84 -38.67 -5.25
N PRO A 16 4.62 -39.74 -4.43
CA PRO A 16 5.48 -40.04 -3.29
C PRO A 16 6.98 -40.06 -3.62
N GLN A 17 7.33 -40.55 -4.82
CA GLN A 17 8.71 -40.65 -5.30
C GLN A 17 9.33 -39.28 -5.62
N ASN A 18 8.52 -38.26 -5.87
CA ASN A 18 8.98 -36.89 -6.14
C ASN A 18 9.02 -36.02 -4.87
N ARG A 19 8.74 -36.63 -3.69
CA ARG A 19 8.69 -35.90 -2.44
C ARG A 19 9.97 -36.10 -1.62
N THR A 20 10.60 -35.02 -1.21
CA THR A 20 11.63 -35.01 -0.17
C THR A 20 11.00 -34.52 1.13
N LEU A 21 11.10 -35.33 2.19
CA LEU A 21 10.64 -34.97 3.53
C LEU A 21 11.84 -34.67 4.43
N GLY A 22 12.00 -33.42 4.84
CA GLY A 22 12.92 -33.04 5.88
C GLY A 22 12.25 -33.00 7.25
N ARG A 23 12.89 -33.60 8.26
CA ARG A 23 12.49 -33.48 9.66
C ARG A 23 13.57 -32.77 10.43
N PHE A 24 13.24 -31.67 11.07
CA PHE A 24 14.12 -31.05 12.05
C PHE A 24 13.89 -31.70 13.41
N ILE A 25 14.92 -32.38 13.93
CA ILE A 25 14.89 -33.01 15.25
C ILE A 25 15.95 -32.29 16.09
N PRO A 26 15.55 -31.52 17.13
CA PRO A 26 16.51 -30.91 18.03
C PRO A 26 17.41 -31.97 18.68
N THR A 27 18.69 -31.71 18.73
CA THR A 27 19.69 -32.58 19.39
C THR A 27 20.79 -31.74 20.02
N ASP A 28 21.27 -32.16 21.18
CA ASP A 28 22.38 -31.49 21.88
C ASP A 28 23.73 -31.68 21.18
N LYS A 29 23.84 -32.68 20.32
CA LYS A 29 25.06 -32.96 19.53
C LYS A 29 24.67 -33.07 18.06
N PRO A 30 24.60 -31.95 17.33
CA PRO A 30 24.26 -31.99 15.91
C PRO A 30 25.37 -32.61 15.08
N ASP A 31 25.05 -33.68 14.36
CA ASP A 31 25.87 -34.25 13.30
C ASP A 31 25.52 -33.51 12.00
N ARG A 32 26.40 -32.60 11.61
CA ARG A 32 26.17 -31.75 10.44
C ARG A 32 26.95 -32.32 9.25
N ALA A 33 26.25 -32.60 8.17
CA ALA A 33 26.89 -32.88 6.90
C ALA A 33 27.77 -31.70 6.44
N ASP A 34 28.91 -32.01 5.84
CA ASP A 34 29.74 -31.00 5.21
C ASP A 34 28.96 -30.28 4.10
N MET A 35 28.99 -28.96 4.13
CA MET A 35 28.40 -28.19 3.06
C MET A 35 29.29 -28.30 1.81
N PRO A 36 28.72 -28.70 0.66
CA PRO A 36 29.51 -28.71 -0.58
C PRO A 36 29.98 -27.29 -0.91
N ALA A 37 31.16 -27.19 -1.48
CA ALA A 37 31.67 -25.91 -1.95
C ALA A 37 30.67 -25.24 -2.89
N ARG A 38 30.49 -23.96 -2.72
CA ARG A 38 29.59 -23.18 -3.63
C ARG A 38 30.17 -23.28 -5.04
N PRO A 39 29.37 -23.66 -6.04
CA PRO A 39 29.81 -23.59 -7.41
C PRO A 39 30.16 -22.14 -7.78
N ASP A 40 31.17 -21.97 -8.59
CA ASP A 40 31.53 -20.64 -9.11
C ASP A 40 30.45 -20.18 -10.07
N LEU A 41 29.65 -19.23 -9.59
CA LEU A 41 28.54 -18.66 -10.36
C LEU A 41 29.01 -17.92 -11.61
N SER A 42 30.25 -17.41 -11.62
CA SER A 42 30.80 -16.75 -12.81
C SER A 42 31.04 -17.74 -13.94
N VAL A 43 31.43 -18.99 -13.61
CA VAL A 43 31.59 -20.07 -14.57
C VAL A 43 30.22 -20.60 -15.02
N LEU A 44 29.30 -20.83 -14.09
CA LEU A 44 27.96 -21.33 -14.42
C LEU A 44 27.12 -20.34 -15.27
N LEU A 45 27.36 -19.05 -15.11
CA LEU A 45 26.63 -18.01 -15.83
C LEU A 45 27.43 -17.39 -16.98
N ALA A 46 28.60 -17.90 -17.30
CA ALA A 46 29.46 -17.34 -18.35
C ALA A 46 28.76 -17.21 -19.70
N ASP A 47 27.91 -18.15 -20.05
CA ASP A 47 27.13 -18.18 -21.31
C ASP A 47 25.72 -17.62 -21.15
N TYR A 48 25.32 -17.22 -19.94
CA TYR A 48 23.98 -16.68 -19.71
C TYR A 48 23.89 -15.23 -20.19
N LYS A 49 23.24 -15.04 -21.33
CA LYS A 49 23.04 -13.71 -21.96
C LYS A 49 21.74 -13.02 -21.56
N GLY A 50 20.99 -13.59 -20.61
CA GLY A 50 19.65 -13.10 -20.24
C GLY A 50 18.59 -13.44 -21.30
N ASP A 51 17.38 -12.92 -21.07
CA ASP A 51 16.31 -13.03 -22.05
C ASP A 51 16.46 -11.90 -23.09
N ALA A 52 16.83 -12.25 -24.32
CA ALA A 52 17.00 -11.31 -25.42
C ALA A 52 15.69 -10.60 -25.84
N SER A 53 14.55 -11.07 -25.33
CA SER A 53 13.23 -10.48 -25.64
C SER A 53 12.90 -9.23 -24.79
N LEU A 54 13.67 -8.93 -23.75
CA LEU A 54 13.41 -7.77 -22.91
C LEU A 54 14.09 -6.52 -23.47
N SER A 55 13.28 -5.53 -23.85
CA SER A 55 13.79 -4.21 -24.24
C SER A 55 14.64 -3.61 -23.10
N GLU A 56 15.81 -3.11 -23.44
CA GLU A 56 16.64 -2.39 -22.48
C GLU A 56 16.03 -1.03 -22.17
N GLY A 57 16.20 -0.57 -20.92
CA GLY A 57 15.83 0.80 -20.50
C GLY A 57 16.87 1.82 -20.97
N GLU A 58 16.51 3.09 -20.93
CA GLU A 58 17.47 4.19 -21.11
C GLU A 58 18.28 4.42 -19.82
N VAL A 59 19.51 4.91 -19.95
CA VAL A 59 20.24 5.55 -18.84
C VAL A 59 19.52 6.85 -18.50
N PHE A 60 18.91 6.91 -17.33
CA PHE A 60 18.06 8.03 -16.91
C PHE A 60 18.75 8.85 -15.83
N ASP A 61 18.95 10.15 -16.10
CA ASP A 61 19.40 11.10 -15.10
C ASP A 61 18.29 11.37 -14.08
N THR A 62 18.52 10.97 -12.81
CA THR A 62 17.57 11.11 -11.70
C THR A 62 17.58 12.48 -11.02
N ALA A 63 18.41 13.43 -11.48
CA ALA A 63 18.44 14.79 -10.96
C ALA A 63 17.04 15.43 -11.02
N PRO A 64 16.57 16.11 -9.96
CA PRO A 64 15.23 16.73 -9.93
C PRO A 64 14.97 17.68 -11.09
N ALA A 65 15.97 18.45 -11.51
CA ALA A 65 15.87 19.37 -12.62
C ALA A 65 15.56 18.64 -13.95
N ASN A 66 16.19 17.49 -14.19
CA ASN A 66 15.92 16.66 -15.36
C ASN A 66 14.51 16.06 -15.33
N ILE A 67 14.08 15.57 -14.17
CA ILE A 67 12.72 15.02 -13.99
C ILE A 67 11.68 16.10 -14.29
N VAL A 68 11.86 17.30 -13.74
CA VAL A 68 10.95 18.44 -13.99
C VAL A 68 10.93 18.82 -15.47
N LYS A 69 12.09 18.92 -16.12
CA LYS A 69 12.22 19.26 -17.54
C LYS A 69 11.55 18.25 -18.46
N ARG A 70 11.67 16.96 -18.15
CA ARG A 70 11.11 15.87 -18.96
C ARG A 70 9.64 15.58 -18.64
N SER A 71 9.11 16.08 -17.52
CA SER A 71 7.71 15.87 -17.13
C SER A 71 6.80 16.84 -17.86
N GLU A 72 5.77 16.32 -18.50
CA GLU A 72 4.65 17.10 -18.97
C GLU A 72 3.56 17.16 -17.88
N ARG A 73 3.02 18.36 -17.61
CA ARG A 73 2.01 18.61 -16.58
C ARG A 73 0.83 19.36 -17.15
N TYR A 74 -0.38 18.87 -16.89
CA TYR A 74 -1.63 19.51 -17.28
C TYR A 74 -2.76 19.09 -16.35
N ALA A 75 -3.94 19.66 -16.53
CA ALA A 75 -5.14 19.24 -15.80
C ALA A 75 -6.23 18.84 -16.79
N LEU A 76 -7.01 17.82 -16.42
CA LEU A 76 -8.23 17.44 -17.13
C LEU A 76 -9.37 18.44 -16.80
N ALA A 77 -10.43 18.41 -17.60
CA ALA A 77 -11.59 19.30 -17.43
C ALA A 77 -12.26 19.22 -16.05
N ASN A 78 -12.13 18.11 -15.36
CA ASN A 78 -12.66 17.94 -13.99
C ASN A 78 -11.72 18.42 -12.89
N GLY A 79 -10.51 18.90 -13.24
CA GLY A 79 -9.50 19.38 -12.29
C GLY A 79 -8.44 18.35 -11.90
N LEU A 80 -8.53 17.08 -12.36
CA LEU A 80 -7.48 16.07 -12.12
C LEU A 80 -6.15 16.55 -12.70
N LYS A 81 -5.15 16.70 -11.86
CA LYS A 81 -3.78 17.03 -12.27
C LYS A 81 -3.10 15.79 -12.83
N VAL A 82 -2.48 15.93 -14.00
CA VAL A 82 -1.77 14.83 -14.67
C VAL A 82 -0.31 15.19 -14.84
N VAL A 83 0.56 14.24 -14.51
CA VAL A 83 2.02 14.32 -14.72
C VAL A 83 2.44 13.13 -15.57
N LEU A 84 3.00 13.37 -16.73
CA LEU A 84 3.51 12.36 -17.64
C LEU A 84 5.03 12.45 -17.72
N LEU A 85 5.72 11.34 -17.49
CA LEU A 85 7.18 11.21 -17.66
C LEU A 85 7.49 10.00 -18.57
N PRO A 86 7.42 10.18 -19.90
CA PRO A 86 7.84 9.16 -20.83
C PRO A 86 9.34 8.89 -20.73
N LYS A 87 9.70 7.62 -20.58
CA LYS A 87 11.10 7.15 -20.58
C LYS A 87 11.17 5.69 -20.98
N LYS A 88 12.24 5.28 -21.63
CA LYS A 88 12.47 3.86 -21.90
C LYS A 88 12.71 3.10 -20.62
N THR A 89 11.99 2.02 -20.42
CA THR A 89 12.13 1.13 -19.25
C THR A 89 12.39 -0.30 -19.69
N ARG A 90 13.13 -1.04 -18.91
CA ARG A 90 13.36 -2.47 -19.18
C ARG A 90 12.04 -3.23 -19.21
N GLY A 91 11.81 -3.98 -20.29
CA GLY A 91 10.57 -4.71 -20.51
C GLY A 91 9.35 -3.82 -20.79
N ALA A 92 9.57 -2.58 -21.25
CA ALA A 92 8.53 -1.61 -21.61
C ALA A 92 7.48 -1.41 -20.51
N THR A 93 7.91 -1.35 -19.25
CA THR A 93 7.03 -1.19 -18.09
C THR A 93 6.56 0.25 -17.92
N VAL A 94 5.34 0.41 -17.41
CA VAL A 94 4.73 1.71 -17.09
C VAL A 94 4.16 1.64 -15.68
N GLN A 95 4.47 2.65 -14.87
CA GLN A 95 3.94 2.84 -13.53
C GLN A 95 2.91 3.97 -13.55
N LEU A 96 1.78 3.73 -12.87
CA LEU A 96 0.74 4.72 -12.64
C LEU A 96 0.56 4.88 -11.14
N ALA A 97 0.52 6.12 -10.67
CA ALA A 97 0.20 6.45 -9.28
C ALA A 97 -0.87 7.54 -9.26
N LEU A 98 -1.99 7.23 -8.64
CA LEU A 98 -3.11 8.14 -8.46
C LEU A 98 -3.29 8.44 -6.99
N ARG A 99 -3.33 9.70 -6.62
CA ARG A 99 -3.69 10.17 -5.27
C ARG A 99 -4.91 11.06 -5.37
N ILE A 100 -5.89 10.82 -4.51
CA ILE A 100 -7.16 11.54 -4.52
C ILE A 100 -7.43 12.09 -3.12
N GLY A 101 -7.61 13.40 -3.04
CA GLY A 101 -8.18 14.02 -1.86
C GLY A 101 -9.71 14.02 -1.96
N TYR A 102 -10.40 13.63 -0.89
CA TYR A 102 -11.87 13.64 -0.84
C TYR A 102 -12.36 13.95 0.57
N GLY A 103 -13.51 14.61 0.59
CA GLY A 103 -14.17 15.03 1.83
C GLY A 103 -13.35 16.03 2.65
N ASP A 104 -13.93 16.40 3.75
CA ASP A 104 -13.38 17.31 4.77
C ASP A 104 -13.62 16.75 6.17
N GLU A 105 -13.28 17.53 7.20
CA GLU A 105 -13.45 17.12 8.59
C GLU A 105 -14.90 16.75 8.92
N LYS A 106 -15.86 17.54 8.44
CA LYS A 106 -17.28 17.33 8.69
C LYS A 106 -17.83 16.10 7.98
N SER A 107 -17.54 15.94 6.70
CA SER A 107 -18.07 14.84 5.88
C SER A 107 -17.47 13.49 6.24
N ARG A 108 -16.26 13.46 6.82
CA ARG A 108 -15.57 12.26 7.26
C ARG A 108 -15.75 11.94 8.75
N ALA A 109 -16.37 12.85 9.52
CA ALA A 109 -16.60 12.65 10.94
C ALA A 109 -17.41 11.37 11.22
N GLY A 110 -16.90 10.49 12.10
CA GLY A 110 -17.52 9.21 12.46
C GLY A 110 -17.60 8.18 11.33
N LYS A 111 -16.87 8.37 10.22
CA LYS A 111 -16.97 7.51 9.03
C LYS A 111 -15.76 6.61 8.79
N SER A 112 -14.84 6.48 9.74
CA SER A 112 -13.59 5.74 9.53
C SER A 112 -13.80 4.28 9.11
N ALA A 113 -14.76 3.56 9.71
CA ALA A 113 -15.06 2.17 9.35
C ALA A 113 -15.74 2.07 7.98
N VAL A 114 -16.65 2.99 7.65
CA VAL A 114 -17.31 3.06 6.34
C VAL A 114 -16.28 3.37 5.25
N ASP A 115 -15.39 4.33 5.50
CA ASP A 115 -14.29 4.71 4.59
C ASP A 115 -13.35 3.53 4.32
N ALA A 116 -12.93 2.83 5.38
CA ALA A 116 -12.06 1.67 5.26
C ALA A 116 -12.68 0.55 4.41
N LEU A 117 -13.96 0.20 4.67
CA LEU A 117 -14.68 -0.80 3.89
C LEU A 117 -14.90 -0.35 2.45
N ALA A 118 -15.26 0.92 2.21
CA ALA A 118 -15.44 1.45 0.86
C ALA A 118 -14.14 1.41 0.04
N ASN A 119 -13.00 1.76 0.66
CA ASN A 119 -11.71 1.66 0.01
C ASN A 119 -11.34 0.20 -0.32
N ALA A 120 -11.48 -0.71 0.63
CA ALA A 120 -11.05 -2.10 0.46
C ALA A 120 -11.95 -2.91 -0.50
N THR A 121 -13.23 -2.53 -0.65
CA THR A 121 -14.18 -3.23 -1.53
C THR A 121 -14.36 -2.61 -2.91
N LEU A 122 -13.76 -1.47 -3.19
CA LEU A 122 -13.97 -0.75 -4.45
C LEU A 122 -13.68 -1.61 -5.70
N MET A 123 -12.65 -2.43 -5.67
CA MET A 123 -12.27 -3.31 -6.78
C MET A 123 -12.89 -4.72 -6.70
N ARG A 124 -13.80 -4.96 -5.76
CA ARG A 124 -14.43 -6.26 -5.55
C ARG A 124 -15.68 -6.52 -6.40
N GLY A 125 -16.06 -5.56 -7.25
CA GLY A 125 -17.16 -5.67 -8.20
C GLY A 125 -17.48 -4.32 -8.85
N ALA A 126 -17.85 -4.36 -10.12
CA ALA A 126 -18.27 -3.20 -10.90
C ALA A 126 -19.49 -3.58 -11.75
N GLU A 127 -20.15 -2.61 -12.37
CA GLU A 127 -21.28 -2.87 -13.24
C GLU A 127 -20.87 -3.83 -14.39
N GLY A 128 -21.56 -4.98 -14.47
CA GLY A 128 -21.26 -6.04 -15.42
C GLY A 128 -20.00 -6.86 -15.17
N LEU A 129 -19.29 -6.63 -14.04
CA LEU A 129 -18.04 -7.31 -13.72
C LEU A 129 -18.01 -7.81 -12.27
N THR A 130 -17.80 -9.10 -12.10
CA THR A 130 -17.46 -9.70 -10.81
C THR A 130 -16.00 -9.40 -10.43
N ARG A 131 -15.65 -9.62 -9.15
CA ARG A 131 -14.25 -9.54 -8.70
C ARG A 131 -13.34 -10.39 -9.56
N GLN A 132 -13.67 -11.66 -9.78
CA GLN A 132 -12.85 -12.57 -10.57
C GLN A 132 -12.63 -12.03 -11.98
N GLN A 133 -13.69 -11.56 -12.64
CA GLN A 133 -13.57 -11.00 -14.00
C GLN A 133 -12.72 -9.73 -14.05
N ILE A 134 -12.74 -8.89 -13.01
CA ILE A 134 -11.85 -7.72 -12.91
C ILE A 134 -10.39 -8.19 -12.86
N TYR A 135 -10.08 -9.15 -12.01
CA TYR A 135 -8.70 -9.65 -11.87
C TYR A 135 -8.23 -10.42 -13.10
N ASP A 136 -9.08 -11.24 -13.71
CA ASP A 136 -8.76 -11.96 -14.97
C ASP A 136 -8.43 -10.96 -16.09
N LYS A 137 -9.20 -9.86 -16.19
CA LYS A 137 -8.91 -8.80 -17.17
C LYS A 137 -7.61 -8.07 -16.87
N LEU A 138 -7.32 -7.76 -15.60
CA LEU A 138 -6.06 -7.14 -15.21
C LEU A 138 -4.86 -8.05 -15.52
N ASP A 139 -5.00 -9.35 -15.26
CA ASP A 139 -3.95 -10.35 -15.57
C ASP A 139 -3.72 -10.48 -17.08
N ALA A 140 -4.78 -10.55 -17.88
CA ALA A 140 -4.69 -10.55 -19.33
C ALA A 140 -3.99 -9.29 -19.88
N LEU A 141 -4.18 -8.15 -19.23
CA LEU A 141 -3.50 -6.88 -19.50
C LEU A 141 -2.11 -6.76 -18.85
N ARG A 142 -1.58 -7.84 -18.28
CA ARG A 142 -0.30 -7.81 -17.55
C ARG A 142 -0.22 -6.65 -16.55
N THR A 143 -1.33 -6.36 -15.88
CA THR A 143 -1.47 -5.23 -14.97
C THR A 143 -1.57 -5.74 -13.53
N SER A 144 -0.72 -5.21 -12.66
CA SER A 144 -0.74 -5.46 -11.22
C SER A 144 -1.05 -4.17 -10.45
N GLY A 145 -1.54 -4.31 -9.21
CA GLY A 145 -1.94 -3.19 -8.38
C GLY A 145 -3.45 -2.97 -8.37
N GLY A 146 -3.87 -1.79 -7.90
CA GLY A 146 -5.29 -1.48 -7.76
C GLY A 146 -5.56 -0.06 -7.31
N ILE A 147 -6.84 0.25 -7.13
CA ILE A 147 -7.33 1.58 -6.79
C ILE A 147 -8.40 1.51 -5.69
N GLY A 148 -8.38 2.46 -4.77
CA GLY A 148 -9.44 2.75 -3.80
C GLY A 148 -9.99 4.16 -3.99
N LEU A 149 -10.79 4.64 -3.04
CA LEU A 149 -11.32 6.03 -3.06
C LEU A 149 -10.20 7.06 -2.95
N SER A 150 -9.14 6.75 -2.20
CA SER A 150 -7.97 7.62 -2.01
C SER A 150 -6.95 7.56 -3.15
N GLY A 151 -7.21 6.74 -4.16
CA GLY A 151 -6.29 6.46 -5.25
C GLY A 151 -5.63 5.09 -5.11
N GLY A 152 -4.49 4.92 -5.78
CA GLY A 152 -3.75 3.65 -5.78
C GLY A 152 -2.56 3.70 -6.73
N ALA A 153 -1.91 2.56 -6.89
CA ALA A 153 -0.81 2.41 -7.82
C ALA A 153 -0.98 1.15 -8.66
N MET A 154 -0.55 1.23 -9.89
CA MET A 154 -0.59 0.13 -10.85
C MET A 154 0.69 0.09 -11.66
N GLN A 155 1.04 -1.09 -12.09
CA GLN A 155 2.08 -1.34 -13.06
C GLN A 155 1.53 -2.15 -14.21
N THR A 156 1.87 -1.76 -15.43
CA THR A 156 1.52 -2.49 -16.65
C THR A 156 2.65 -2.41 -17.66
N LYS A 157 2.42 -2.87 -18.87
CA LYS A 157 3.32 -2.71 -20.01
C LYS A 157 2.75 -1.74 -21.03
N LYS A 158 3.62 -1.10 -21.81
CA LYS A 158 3.26 -0.14 -22.87
C LYS A 158 2.10 -0.60 -23.73
N ALA A 159 2.14 -1.87 -24.17
CA ALA A 159 1.12 -2.43 -25.06
C ALA A 159 -0.29 -2.46 -24.47
N TYR A 160 -0.41 -2.49 -23.13
CA TYR A 160 -1.69 -2.64 -22.42
C TYR A 160 -2.11 -1.38 -21.68
N LEU A 161 -1.32 -0.31 -21.70
CA LEU A 161 -1.52 0.87 -20.88
C LEU A 161 -2.91 1.50 -21.04
N ASN A 162 -3.35 1.71 -22.29
CA ASN A 162 -4.61 2.36 -22.59
C ASN A 162 -5.82 1.53 -22.13
N ASP A 163 -5.75 0.22 -22.33
CA ASP A 163 -6.81 -0.71 -21.90
C ASP A 163 -6.84 -0.84 -20.39
N ALA A 164 -5.69 -0.88 -19.73
CA ALA A 164 -5.59 -0.89 -18.26
C ALA A 164 -6.18 0.40 -17.63
N ILE A 165 -5.87 1.57 -18.21
CA ILE A 165 -6.48 2.84 -17.79
C ILE A 165 -8.01 2.79 -17.94
N SER A 166 -8.50 2.31 -19.07
CA SER A 166 -9.94 2.23 -19.36
C SER A 166 -10.67 1.29 -18.41
N LEU A 167 -10.10 0.10 -18.15
CA LEU A 167 -10.65 -0.87 -17.21
C LEU A 167 -10.72 -0.32 -15.78
N ILE A 168 -9.64 0.28 -15.30
CA ILE A 168 -9.59 0.84 -13.95
C ILE A 168 -10.56 2.02 -13.79
N ALA A 169 -10.67 2.86 -14.80
CA ALA A 169 -11.63 3.96 -14.78
C ALA A 169 -13.08 3.45 -14.78
N GLN A 170 -13.39 2.38 -15.51
CA GLN A 170 -14.67 1.70 -15.46
C GLN A 170 -14.95 1.21 -14.03
N VAL A 171 -14.04 0.41 -13.46
CA VAL A 171 -14.19 -0.13 -12.09
C VAL A 171 -14.36 1.01 -11.08
N TYR A 172 -13.53 2.05 -11.14
CA TYR A 172 -13.64 3.20 -10.26
C TYR A 172 -15.02 3.88 -10.34
N ARG A 173 -15.54 4.10 -11.55
CA ARG A 173 -16.83 4.79 -11.75
C ARG A 173 -18.02 3.94 -11.38
N THR A 174 -17.97 2.64 -11.61
CA THR A 174 -19.14 1.75 -11.56
C THR A 174 -19.06 0.70 -10.46
N ALA A 175 -18.21 0.89 -9.45
CA ALA A 175 -18.09 -0.01 -8.31
C ALA A 175 -19.46 -0.27 -7.65
N THR A 176 -19.79 -1.56 -7.43
CA THR A 176 -21.12 -2.01 -6.99
C THR A 176 -21.18 -2.44 -5.52
N PHE A 177 -20.02 -2.68 -4.89
CA PHE A 177 -19.91 -3.13 -3.51
C PHE A 177 -20.81 -4.34 -3.21
N PRO A 178 -20.58 -5.51 -3.83
CA PRO A 178 -21.41 -6.69 -3.62
C PRO A 178 -21.44 -7.10 -2.14
N SER A 179 -22.61 -7.53 -1.64
CA SER A 179 -22.79 -7.86 -0.22
C SER A 179 -21.83 -8.94 0.25
N GLU A 180 -21.67 -10.01 -0.53
CA GLU A 180 -20.77 -11.13 -0.19
C GLU A 180 -19.30 -10.67 -0.09
N GLU A 181 -18.84 -9.86 -1.02
CA GLU A 181 -17.48 -9.32 -1.01
C GLU A 181 -17.27 -8.33 0.15
N LEU A 182 -18.29 -7.54 0.48
CA LEU A 182 -18.22 -6.64 1.62
C LEU A 182 -18.09 -7.41 2.95
N GLU A 183 -18.87 -8.48 3.12
CA GLU A 183 -18.81 -9.32 4.32
C GLU A 183 -17.47 -10.08 4.41
N LEU A 184 -16.94 -10.55 3.28
CA LEU A 184 -15.62 -11.17 3.24
C LEU A 184 -14.54 -10.18 3.71
N VAL A 185 -14.51 -8.97 3.14
CA VAL A 185 -13.55 -7.92 3.52
C VAL A 185 -13.73 -7.52 4.97
N ARG A 186 -14.96 -7.35 5.46
CA ARG A 186 -15.25 -7.07 6.86
C ARG A 186 -14.62 -8.11 7.77
N LYS A 187 -14.84 -9.40 7.48
CA LYS A 187 -14.29 -10.51 8.26
C LYS A 187 -12.75 -10.51 8.21
N GLU A 188 -12.15 -10.33 7.03
CA GLU A 188 -10.70 -10.21 6.86
C GLU A 188 -10.14 -9.07 7.73
N MET A 189 -10.77 -7.89 7.71
CA MET A 189 -10.33 -6.73 8.49
C MET A 189 -10.48 -6.94 9.99
N ILE A 190 -11.59 -7.52 10.46
CA ILE A 190 -11.81 -7.81 11.88
C ILE A 190 -10.77 -8.82 12.37
N THR A 191 -10.54 -9.91 11.64
CA THR A 191 -9.52 -10.90 11.99
C THR A 191 -8.14 -10.26 12.07
N ALA A 192 -7.76 -9.44 11.11
CA ALA A 192 -6.46 -8.74 11.13
C ALA A 192 -6.32 -7.79 12.33
N ILE A 193 -7.39 -7.12 12.73
CA ILE A 193 -7.40 -6.23 13.91
C ILE A 193 -7.27 -7.05 15.20
N GLU A 194 -8.02 -8.15 15.33
CA GLU A 194 -7.99 -9.03 16.51
C GLU A 194 -6.63 -9.74 16.64
N GLU A 195 -6.01 -10.18 15.53
CA GLU A 195 -4.66 -10.74 15.54
C GLU A 195 -3.59 -9.69 15.89
N SER A 196 -3.72 -8.48 15.37
CA SER A 196 -2.81 -7.39 15.72
C SER A 196 -2.84 -7.00 17.19
N ALA A 197 -3.97 -7.25 17.88
CA ALA A 197 -4.11 -6.98 19.31
C ALA A 197 -3.31 -7.94 20.19
N LYS A 198 -2.82 -9.05 19.64
CA LYS A 198 -1.97 -10.05 20.34
C LYS A 198 -0.47 -9.75 20.18
N ASP A 199 -0.13 -8.79 19.36
CA ASP A 199 1.26 -8.38 19.09
C ASP A 199 1.67 -7.25 20.05
N PRO A 200 2.70 -7.46 20.92
CA PRO A 200 3.18 -6.44 21.85
C PRO A 200 3.53 -5.11 21.20
N GLU A 201 4.15 -5.15 20.02
CA GLU A 201 4.50 -3.96 19.26
C GLU A 201 3.26 -3.16 18.85
N ARG A 202 2.25 -3.82 18.30
CA ARG A 202 0.98 -3.18 17.89
C ARG A 202 0.19 -2.64 19.08
N VAL A 203 0.19 -3.34 20.19
CA VAL A 203 -0.44 -2.89 21.43
C VAL A 203 0.24 -1.60 21.93
N ALA A 204 1.58 -1.60 21.99
CA ALA A 204 2.35 -0.44 22.43
C ALA A 204 2.18 0.77 21.51
N PHE A 205 2.28 0.59 20.18
CA PHE A 205 2.06 1.67 19.23
C PHE A 205 0.64 2.23 19.26
N ASN A 206 -0.39 1.39 19.37
CA ASN A 206 -1.77 1.88 19.47
C ASN A 206 -1.98 2.75 20.73
N ALA A 207 -1.46 2.30 21.88
CA ALA A 207 -1.53 3.08 23.11
C ALA A 207 -0.80 4.43 22.99
N LEU A 208 0.40 4.42 22.41
CA LEU A 208 1.20 5.62 22.17
C LEU A 208 0.52 6.61 21.23
N GLU A 209 -0.02 6.12 20.12
CA GLU A 209 -0.74 6.94 19.14
C GLU A 209 -2.00 7.56 19.72
N ARG A 210 -2.78 6.80 20.47
CA ARG A 210 -3.97 7.32 21.15
C ARG A 210 -3.64 8.41 22.15
N HIS A 211 -2.57 8.24 22.93
CA HIS A 211 -2.13 9.25 23.89
C HIS A 211 -1.62 10.51 23.20
N SER A 212 -0.84 10.38 22.13
CA SER A 212 -0.26 11.51 21.39
C SER A 212 -1.21 12.16 20.37
N SER A 213 -2.42 11.63 20.20
CA SER A 213 -3.45 12.15 19.27
C SER A 213 -4.78 12.36 20.00
N PRO A 214 -4.90 13.36 20.88
CA PRO A 214 -6.04 13.54 21.80
C PRO A 214 -7.26 14.17 21.09
N TYR A 215 -7.70 13.57 20.00
CA TYR A 215 -8.94 13.94 19.33
C TYR A 215 -10.10 13.11 19.88
N PRO A 216 -11.31 13.72 20.03
CA PRO A 216 -12.47 13.01 20.56
C PRO A 216 -13.03 11.98 19.58
N LYS A 217 -13.76 11.00 20.10
CA LYS A 217 -14.49 10.03 19.27
C LYS A 217 -15.43 10.75 18.29
N GLY A 218 -15.42 10.32 17.05
CA GLY A 218 -16.14 10.96 15.93
C GLY A 218 -15.28 11.93 15.11
N ASP A 219 -14.18 12.43 15.63
CA ASP A 219 -13.21 13.20 14.83
C ASP A 219 -12.51 12.26 13.84
N PRO A 220 -12.28 12.66 12.57
CA PRO A 220 -11.55 11.82 11.60
C PRO A 220 -10.11 11.47 12.01
N ARG A 221 -9.54 12.22 12.96
CA ARG A 221 -8.18 11.99 13.51
C ARG A 221 -8.18 11.11 14.75
N TYR A 222 -9.35 10.73 15.26
CA TYR A 222 -9.49 9.88 16.44
C TYR A 222 -8.84 8.51 16.22
N ILE A 223 -8.05 8.06 17.19
CA ILE A 223 -7.44 6.73 17.18
C ILE A 223 -8.30 5.81 18.05
N ALA A 224 -9.10 4.98 17.41
CA ALA A 224 -10.00 4.06 18.09
C ALA A 224 -9.26 2.88 18.72
N THR A 225 -9.80 2.36 19.83
CA THR A 225 -9.35 1.08 20.41
C THR A 225 -9.65 -0.09 19.48
N VAL A 226 -9.03 -1.24 19.74
CA VAL A 226 -9.34 -2.49 19.02
C VAL A 226 -10.83 -2.83 19.10
N ALA A 227 -11.41 -2.76 20.30
CA ALA A 227 -12.82 -3.07 20.54
C ALA A 227 -13.76 -2.11 19.77
N GLU A 228 -13.46 -0.82 19.78
CA GLU A 228 -14.22 0.18 19.02
C GLU A 228 -14.12 -0.07 17.51
N ARG A 229 -12.92 -0.33 16.98
CA ARG A 229 -12.72 -0.60 15.54
C ARG A 229 -13.52 -1.82 15.08
N VAL A 230 -13.51 -2.90 15.88
CA VAL A 230 -14.29 -4.12 15.59
C VAL A 230 -15.79 -3.83 15.65
N ALA A 231 -16.26 -3.12 16.70
CA ALA A 231 -17.67 -2.75 16.84
C ALA A 231 -18.14 -1.85 15.70
N ASP A 232 -17.34 -0.83 15.34
CA ASP A 232 -17.65 0.09 14.25
C ASP A 232 -17.72 -0.65 12.90
N LEU A 233 -16.77 -1.57 12.61
CA LEU A 233 -16.81 -2.38 11.39
C LEU A 233 -18.03 -3.29 11.33
N ARG A 234 -18.45 -3.91 12.45
CA ARG A 234 -19.65 -4.75 12.52
C ARG A 234 -20.94 -3.98 12.27
N ALA A 235 -20.99 -2.70 12.70
CA ALA A 235 -22.17 -1.84 12.57
C ALA A 235 -22.38 -1.25 11.18
N VAL A 236 -21.35 -1.24 10.30
CA VAL A 236 -21.46 -0.65 8.95
C VAL A 236 -22.41 -1.48 8.09
N THR A 237 -23.38 -0.81 7.45
CA THR A 237 -24.25 -1.45 6.45
C THR A 237 -23.70 -1.25 5.03
N ARG A 238 -24.09 -2.14 4.09
CA ARG A 238 -23.77 -1.96 2.67
C ARG A 238 -24.29 -0.63 2.10
N GLU A 239 -25.47 -0.23 2.50
CA GLU A 239 -26.07 1.03 2.07
C GLU A 239 -25.20 2.22 2.47
N GLN A 240 -24.67 2.23 3.70
CA GLN A 240 -23.73 3.26 4.15
C GLN A 240 -22.47 3.29 3.30
N VAL A 241 -21.90 2.13 2.93
CA VAL A 241 -20.70 2.04 2.05
C VAL A 241 -21.01 2.60 0.67
N VAL A 242 -22.11 2.20 0.05
CA VAL A 242 -22.53 2.69 -1.29
C VAL A 242 -22.75 4.19 -1.29
N ASN A 243 -23.49 4.71 -0.28
CA ASN A 243 -23.79 6.14 -0.19
C ASN A 243 -22.54 6.96 0.08
N TYR A 244 -21.63 6.49 0.96
CA TYR A 244 -20.35 7.12 1.22
C TYR A 244 -19.47 7.15 -0.03
N ALA A 245 -19.32 6.03 -0.70
CA ALA A 245 -18.54 5.96 -1.94
C ALA A 245 -19.11 6.87 -3.04
N ARG A 246 -20.43 7.00 -3.14
CA ARG A 246 -21.08 7.93 -4.09
C ARG A 246 -20.74 9.39 -3.78
N GLN A 247 -20.71 9.77 -2.52
CA GLN A 247 -20.40 11.13 -2.07
C GLN A 247 -18.92 11.47 -2.20
N MET A 248 -18.03 10.51 -1.91
CA MET A 248 -16.59 10.74 -1.82
C MET A 248 -15.84 10.40 -3.10
N ARG A 249 -16.45 9.67 -4.03
CA ARG A 249 -15.83 9.25 -5.28
C ARG A 249 -15.80 10.39 -6.29
N GLY A 250 -14.61 10.71 -6.77
CA GLY A 250 -14.36 11.71 -7.79
C GLY A 250 -12.88 12.09 -7.84
N LEU A 251 -12.45 12.77 -8.88
CA LEU A 251 -11.05 12.99 -9.20
C LEU A 251 -10.63 14.47 -9.18
N SER A 252 -11.55 15.40 -8.88
CA SER A 252 -11.29 16.84 -8.99
C SER A 252 -10.15 17.34 -8.11
N ALA A 253 -9.88 16.67 -6.99
CA ALA A 253 -8.76 16.96 -6.11
C ALA A 253 -7.66 15.89 -6.19
N GLY A 254 -7.54 15.26 -7.36
CA GLY A 254 -6.58 14.19 -7.61
C GLY A 254 -5.30 14.65 -8.31
N THR A 255 -4.27 13.81 -8.22
CA THR A 255 -3.06 13.87 -9.03
C THR A 255 -2.73 12.48 -9.54
N LEU A 256 -2.62 12.34 -10.86
CA LEU A 256 -2.19 11.13 -11.55
C LEU A 256 -0.78 11.34 -12.10
N ALA A 257 0.15 10.48 -11.74
CA ALA A 257 1.47 10.41 -12.35
C ALA A 257 1.60 9.12 -13.17
N ILE A 258 2.13 9.22 -14.38
CA ILE A 258 2.44 8.08 -15.26
C ILE A 258 3.91 8.19 -15.66
N VAL A 259 4.67 7.14 -15.36
CA VAL A 259 6.11 7.07 -15.61
C VAL A 259 6.45 5.76 -16.31
N GLY A 260 7.18 5.80 -17.40
CA GLY A 260 7.62 4.59 -18.09
C GLY A 260 7.66 4.71 -19.60
N ASP A 261 7.68 3.56 -20.28
CA ASP A 261 7.71 3.51 -21.75
C ASP A 261 6.29 3.61 -22.32
N PHE A 262 5.92 4.82 -22.72
CA PHE A 262 4.64 5.07 -23.36
C PHE A 262 4.74 6.30 -24.29
N ASP A 263 3.76 6.42 -25.18
CA ASP A 263 3.56 7.61 -26.00
C ASP A 263 2.52 8.53 -25.34
N ALA A 264 2.94 9.73 -24.95
CA ALA A 264 2.07 10.70 -24.31
C ALA A 264 0.90 11.14 -25.20
N ALA A 265 1.09 11.20 -26.53
CA ALA A 265 0.04 11.58 -27.45
C ALA A 265 -1.11 10.57 -27.48
N SER A 266 -0.80 9.27 -27.38
CA SER A 266 -1.80 8.20 -27.36
C SER A 266 -2.55 8.09 -26.01
N VAL A 267 -1.88 8.44 -24.90
CA VAL A 267 -2.44 8.31 -23.55
C VAL A 267 -3.39 9.46 -23.19
N LYS A 268 -3.10 10.68 -23.62
CA LYS A 268 -3.91 11.88 -23.28
C LYS A 268 -5.40 11.77 -23.60
N PRO A 269 -5.82 11.35 -24.82
CA PRO A 269 -7.23 11.18 -25.13
C PRO A 269 -7.90 10.11 -24.25
N VAL A 270 -7.18 9.01 -23.95
CA VAL A 270 -7.69 7.95 -23.08
C VAL A 270 -7.92 8.47 -21.66
N LEU A 271 -7.00 9.25 -21.12
CA LEU A 271 -7.15 9.87 -19.79
C LEU A 271 -8.34 10.84 -19.76
N ALA A 272 -8.51 11.67 -20.80
CA ALA A 272 -9.62 12.61 -20.89
C ALA A 272 -10.97 11.88 -20.92
N THR A 273 -11.10 10.83 -21.70
CA THR A 273 -12.32 10.02 -21.80
C THR A 273 -12.58 9.21 -20.53
N SER A 274 -11.56 8.58 -19.98
CA SER A 274 -11.67 7.63 -18.85
C SER A 274 -11.91 8.34 -17.53
N PHE A 275 -11.20 9.43 -17.27
CA PHE A 275 -11.19 10.13 -15.98
C PHE A 275 -11.78 11.53 -16.00
N GLY A 276 -11.87 12.20 -17.16
CA GLY A 276 -12.24 13.61 -17.27
C GLY A 276 -13.67 13.96 -16.80
N GLN A 277 -14.58 12.99 -16.73
CA GLN A 277 -15.96 13.19 -16.31
C GLN A 277 -16.19 12.98 -14.79
N SER A 278 -15.22 12.42 -14.07
CA SER A 278 -15.39 12.07 -12.66
C SER A 278 -15.12 13.28 -11.75
N LYS A 279 -16.20 13.98 -11.36
CA LYS A 279 -16.14 15.11 -10.41
C LYS A 279 -16.48 14.65 -9.00
N LEU A 280 -15.84 15.26 -7.99
CA LEU A 280 -16.21 15.07 -6.59
C LEU A 280 -17.58 15.73 -6.31
N ALA A 281 -18.48 14.98 -5.66
CA ALA A 281 -19.72 15.51 -5.16
C ALA A 281 -19.51 16.32 -3.86
N THR A 282 -18.63 15.84 -2.98
CA THR A 282 -18.25 16.55 -1.74
C THR A 282 -16.88 17.21 -1.96
N PRO A 283 -16.76 18.52 -1.74
CA PRO A 283 -15.48 19.22 -1.86
C PRO A 283 -14.41 18.63 -0.95
N PHE A 284 -13.18 18.62 -1.42
CA PHE A 284 -12.03 18.23 -0.62
C PHE A 284 -11.49 19.41 0.16
N ALA A 285 -11.30 19.23 1.47
CA ALA A 285 -10.47 20.10 2.30
C ALA A 285 -9.50 19.26 3.11
N ARG A 286 -8.23 19.71 3.18
CA ARG A 286 -7.21 19.02 3.97
C ARG A 286 -7.58 19.05 5.45
N ILE A 287 -7.60 17.89 6.09
CA ILE A 287 -7.75 17.77 7.54
C ILE A 287 -6.38 17.96 8.17
N ASN A 288 -6.15 19.12 8.75
CA ASN A 288 -4.88 19.43 9.40
C ASN A 288 -4.77 18.71 10.75
N ARG A 289 -3.54 18.31 11.09
CA ARG A 289 -3.18 17.82 12.43
C ARG A 289 -2.34 18.89 13.09
N GLU A 290 -2.94 19.59 14.04
CA GLU A 290 -2.25 20.56 14.85
C GLU A 290 -1.50 19.85 15.96
N HIS A 291 -0.36 20.40 16.35
CA HIS A 291 0.34 19.95 17.55
C HIS A 291 -0.54 20.20 18.78
N LYS A 292 -0.75 19.15 19.56
CA LYS A 292 -1.42 19.25 20.86
C LYS A 292 -0.46 18.74 21.93
N ALA A 293 -0.19 19.59 22.92
CA ALA A 293 0.59 19.18 24.06
C ALA A 293 -0.14 18.07 24.82
N VAL A 294 0.59 17.03 25.16
CA VAL A 294 0.10 15.91 25.97
C VAL A 294 0.96 15.76 27.21
N THR A 295 0.35 15.30 28.30
CA THR A 295 1.07 15.03 29.53
C THR A 295 2.03 13.86 29.38
N VAL A 296 3.15 13.90 30.12
CA VAL A 296 4.06 12.75 30.17
C VAL A 296 3.33 11.55 30.77
N LYS A 297 3.40 10.41 30.10
CA LYS A 297 2.80 9.14 30.54
C LYS A 297 3.81 8.02 30.38
N ASN A 298 3.99 7.24 31.43
CA ASN A 298 4.69 5.94 31.40
C ASN A 298 3.67 4.85 31.67
N GLU A 299 3.57 3.90 30.76
CA GLU A 299 2.57 2.83 30.84
C GLU A 299 3.23 1.48 30.59
N LYS A 300 2.86 0.47 31.38
CA LYS A 300 3.23 -0.92 31.16
C LYS A 300 1.99 -1.67 30.73
N LEU A 301 2.06 -2.31 29.57
CA LEU A 301 0.98 -3.08 28.96
C LEU A 301 1.39 -4.56 28.97
N PRO A 302 0.85 -5.38 29.90
CA PRO A 302 1.27 -6.78 30.03
C PRO A 302 0.77 -7.61 28.84
N THR A 303 1.67 -8.42 28.27
CA THR A 303 1.38 -9.46 27.26
C THR A 303 2.00 -10.77 27.75
N PRO A 304 1.36 -11.44 28.73
CA PRO A 304 2.00 -12.53 29.51
C PRO A 304 2.29 -13.79 28.70
N ASP A 305 1.69 -13.95 27.53
CA ASP A 305 1.90 -15.05 26.57
C ASP A 305 3.06 -14.79 25.61
N LYS A 306 3.80 -13.67 25.77
CA LYS A 306 4.93 -13.29 24.91
C LYS A 306 6.22 -13.24 25.71
N GLU A 307 7.28 -13.81 25.13
CA GLU A 307 8.62 -13.82 25.72
C GLU A 307 9.36 -12.49 25.54
N ASN A 308 9.01 -11.74 24.48
CA ASN A 308 9.66 -10.49 24.14
C ASN A 308 8.89 -9.28 24.66
N ALA A 309 9.64 -8.24 25.07
CA ALA A 309 9.09 -6.93 25.43
C ALA A 309 9.37 -5.92 24.31
N THR A 310 8.41 -5.01 24.07
CA THR A 310 8.56 -3.90 23.14
C THR A 310 8.54 -2.60 23.92
N PHE A 311 9.54 -1.76 23.72
CA PHE A 311 9.58 -0.40 24.25
C PHE A 311 9.34 0.59 23.11
N VAL A 312 8.37 1.50 23.29
CA VAL A 312 8.10 2.60 22.39
C VAL A 312 8.04 3.91 23.15
N ALA A 313 8.60 4.96 22.60
CA ALA A 313 8.56 6.30 23.18
C ALA A 313 8.34 7.34 22.08
N ARG A 314 7.67 8.43 22.40
CA ARG A 314 7.44 9.56 21.49
C ARG A 314 7.55 10.88 22.25
N VAL A 315 8.23 11.82 21.65
CA VAL A 315 8.20 13.22 22.05
C VAL A 315 7.53 13.99 20.92
N THR A 316 6.59 14.87 21.26
CA THR A 316 5.89 15.74 20.31
C THR A 316 6.23 17.20 20.58
N PHE A 317 6.50 17.96 19.55
CA PHE A 317 6.75 19.39 19.62
C PHE A 317 6.28 20.11 18.34
N PRO A 318 5.99 21.42 18.40
CA PRO A 318 5.43 22.17 17.28
C PRO A 318 6.52 22.55 16.28
N LEU A 319 6.99 21.57 15.48
CA LEU A 319 7.98 21.80 14.43
C LEU A 319 7.48 21.16 13.12
N GLN A 320 7.65 21.87 12.02
CA GLN A 320 7.32 21.40 10.68
C GLN A 320 8.60 21.18 9.86
N ASP A 321 8.49 20.41 8.80
CA ASP A 321 9.58 20.13 7.86
C ASP A 321 10.14 21.37 7.12
N SER A 322 9.35 22.46 7.09
CA SER A 322 9.75 23.76 6.56
C SER A 322 10.48 24.65 7.59
N ALA A 323 10.57 24.25 8.86
CA ALA A 323 11.26 25.03 9.89
C ALA A 323 12.79 25.01 9.70
N ALA A 324 13.46 26.12 10.03
CA ALA A 324 14.91 26.26 9.91
C ALA A 324 15.69 25.19 10.68
N ASP A 325 15.16 24.76 11.83
CA ASP A 325 15.79 23.76 12.71
C ASP A 325 15.52 22.30 12.30
N TYR A 326 14.64 22.07 11.32
CA TYR A 326 14.26 20.71 10.92
C TYR A 326 15.44 19.86 10.40
N PRO A 327 16.36 20.37 9.56
CA PRO A 327 17.54 19.61 9.14
C PRO A 327 18.45 19.23 10.30
N ALA A 328 18.62 20.12 11.28
CA ALA A 328 19.41 19.83 12.48
C ALA A 328 18.75 18.75 13.35
N LEU A 329 17.41 18.77 13.48
CA LEU A 329 16.66 17.71 14.15
C LEU A 329 16.81 16.35 13.46
N LEU A 330 16.72 16.29 12.13
CA LEU A 330 16.94 15.05 11.38
C LEU A 330 18.33 14.47 11.61
N LEU A 331 19.35 15.32 11.63
CA LEU A 331 20.72 14.89 11.91
C LEU A 331 20.85 14.40 13.37
N ALA A 332 20.24 15.08 14.32
CA ALA A 332 20.24 14.67 15.72
C ALA A 332 19.53 13.30 15.90
N ASP A 333 18.38 13.09 15.27
CA ASP A 333 17.65 11.82 15.27
C ASP A 333 18.52 10.69 14.69
N PHE A 334 19.18 10.93 13.55
CA PHE A 334 20.09 9.96 12.95
C PHE A 334 21.26 9.59 13.86
N ILE A 335 21.89 10.57 14.53
CA ILE A 335 23.01 10.34 15.47
C ILE A 335 22.54 9.54 16.70
N VAL A 336 21.34 9.79 17.18
CA VAL A 336 20.80 9.17 18.40
C VAL A 336 20.29 7.76 18.12
N GLY A 337 19.49 7.55 17.08
CA GLY A 337 18.74 6.30 16.85
C GLY A 337 18.64 5.81 15.41
N GLY A 338 19.07 6.58 14.41
CA GLY A 338 18.78 6.34 13.01
C GLY A 338 19.61 5.24 12.30
N SER A 339 20.56 4.60 12.99
CA SER A 339 21.41 3.58 12.36
C SER A 339 21.93 2.55 13.36
N GLY A 340 22.49 1.44 12.86
CA GLY A 340 23.17 0.43 13.71
C GLY A 340 24.41 0.95 14.46
N GLY A 341 25.01 2.06 14.01
CA GLY A 341 26.09 2.76 14.72
C GLY A 341 25.61 3.92 15.61
N ALA A 342 24.31 4.14 15.71
CA ALA A 342 23.73 5.22 16.50
C ALA A 342 23.95 5.02 18.00
N ARG A 343 24.02 6.12 18.76
CA ARG A 343 24.34 6.10 20.19
C ARG A 343 23.41 5.22 21.01
N LEU A 344 22.12 5.26 20.74
CA LEU A 344 21.13 4.48 21.46
C LEU A 344 21.29 2.99 21.14
N PHE A 345 21.44 2.63 19.85
CA PHE A 345 21.63 1.26 19.42
C PHE A 345 22.92 0.65 20.02
N MET A 346 24.05 1.37 19.95
CA MET A 346 25.31 0.94 20.52
C MET A 346 25.23 0.79 22.05
N ARG A 347 24.46 1.63 22.72
CA ARG A 347 24.26 1.52 24.16
C ARG A 347 23.41 0.31 24.52
N VAL A 348 22.22 0.17 23.93
CA VAL A 348 21.24 -0.86 24.29
C VAL A 348 21.74 -2.23 23.87
N ARG A 349 22.14 -2.38 22.62
CA ARG A 349 22.50 -3.70 22.05
C ARG A 349 23.93 -4.14 22.41
N GLU A 350 24.92 -3.26 22.18
CA GLU A 350 26.32 -3.68 22.29
C GLU A 350 26.85 -3.64 23.72
N LYS A 351 26.38 -2.68 24.55
CA LYS A 351 26.85 -2.57 25.94
C LYS A 351 25.97 -3.27 26.95
N GLU A 352 24.64 -3.16 26.82
CA GLU A 352 23.68 -3.72 27.78
C GLU A 352 23.22 -5.13 27.39
N GLY A 353 23.39 -5.55 26.12
CA GLY A 353 23.01 -6.88 25.63
C GLY A 353 21.48 -7.11 25.55
N LEU A 354 20.71 -6.05 25.34
CA LEU A 354 19.26 -6.09 25.29
C LEU A 354 18.71 -6.14 23.86
#